data_3b4fddb83e207f101caa45a58ba9d810
#
_entry.id   3b4fddb83e207f101caa45a58ba9d810
#
_cell.length_a   1.000
_cell.length_b   1.000
_cell.length_c   1.000
_cell.angle_alpha   90.00
_cell.angle_beta   90.00
_cell.angle_gamma   90.00
#
_symmetry.space_group_name_H-M   'P 1'
#
loop_
_entity.id
_entity.type
_entity.pdbx_description
1 polymer ?
#
loop_
_entity_poly.entity_id
_entity_poly.type
_entity_poly.pdbx_seq_one_letter_code
_entity_poly.pdbx_strand_id
1 'polypeptide(L)'
;APFVMAAINTRNVHRSNFLLGQAYGADFVYDEMIITGAGEKGEAMANAVAADKSLGAEGGPKPGEGPSRAEREAGFYDVLFLGENAAGDRLRVGVTGDRDPGYGSTSKMITEAAVCLLQECADTPGGIWTPASAMGMRLTRRLQASAGLSFSVEPA
;
A
#
# COMPACT_ATOMS: atom_id res chain seq x y z
N ALA A 1 5.63 -7.16 -13.53
CA ALA A 1 4.41 -7.97 -13.67
C ALA A 1 3.19 -7.19 -13.14
N PRO A 2 1.97 -7.48 -13.59
CA PRO A 2 0.77 -6.84 -13.06
C PRO A 2 0.57 -7.17 -11.57
N PHE A 3 0.04 -6.19 -10.82
CA PHE A 3 -0.33 -6.39 -9.42
C PHE A 3 -1.85 -6.51 -9.31
N VAL A 4 -2.32 -7.59 -8.73
CA VAL A 4 -3.77 -7.93 -8.67
C VAL A 4 -4.61 -6.85 -7.99
N MET A 5 -4.06 -6.15 -6.99
CA MET A 5 -4.78 -5.11 -6.26
C MET A 5 -4.73 -3.74 -6.94
N ALA A 6 -3.95 -3.55 -8.00
CA ALA A 6 -3.82 -2.27 -8.69
C ALA A 6 -5.18 -1.66 -9.10
N ALA A 7 -6.10 -2.48 -9.60
CA ALA A 7 -7.43 -2.02 -10.01
C ALA A 7 -8.28 -1.42 -8.86
N ILE A 8 -8.03 -1.84 -7.61
CA ILE A 8 -8.70 -1.32 -6.42
C ILE A 8 -7.91 -0.16 -5.84
N ASN A 9 -6.59 -0.33 -5.68
CA ASN A 9 -5.72 0.66 -5.05
C ASN A 9 -5.67 1.96 -5.85
N THR A 10 -5.58 1.87 -7.18
CA THR A 10 -5.62 3.04 -8.08
C THR A 10 -6.84 3.92 -7.81
N ARG A 11 -8.01 3.33 -7.63
CA ARG A 11 -9.24 4.08 -7.30
C ARG A 11 -9.14 4.80 -5.97
N ASN A 12 -8.55 4.17 -4.95
CA ASN A 12 -8.35 4.76 -3.63
C ASN A 12 -7.34 5.92 -3.67
N VAL A 13 -6.27 5.79 -4.46
CA VAL A 13 -5.26 6.84 -4.62
C VAL A 13 -5.85 8.04 -5.36
N HIS A 14 -6.56 7.83 -6.48
CA HIS A 14 -7.25 8.92 -7.19
C HIS A 14 -8.35 9.56 -6.32
N ARG A 15 -9.09 8.76 -5.53
CA ARG A 15 -10.05 9.30 -4.56
C ARG A 15 -9.37 10.18 -3.53
N SER A 16 -8.20 9.79 -3.05
CA SER A 16 -7.40 10.59 -2.12
C SER A 16 -6.98 11.92 -2.75
N ASN A 17 -6.47 11.88 -3.98
CA ASN A 17 -6.10 13.10 -4.73
C ASN A 17 -7.28 14.06 -4.87
N PHE A 18 -8.45 13.55 -5.27
CA PHE A 18 -9.67 14.35 -5.38
C PHE A 18 -10.06 15.00 -4.04
N LEU A 19 -10.09 14.24 -2.95
CA LEU A 19 -10.46 14.72 -1.62
C LEU A 19 -9.46 15.73 -1.03
N LEU A 20 -8.20 15.67 -1.47
CA LEU A 20 -7.14 16.62 -1.13
C LEU A 20 -7.10 17.85 -2.06
N GLY A 21 -8.14 18.07 -2.86
CA GLY A 21 -8.19 19.20 -3.78
C GLY A 21 -7.20 19.07 -4.94
N GLN A 22 -6.94 17.86 -5.39
CA GLN A 22 -5.99 17.52 -6.46
C GLN A 22 -4.53 17.90 -6.12
N ALA A 23 -4.14 17.70 -4.87
CA ALA A 23 -2.80 18.03 -4.40
C ALA A 23 -1.66 17.30 -5.15
N TYR A 24 -1.96 16.17 -5.81
CA TYR A 24 -1.01 15.43 -6.65
C TYR A 24 -1.02 15.86 -8.13
N GLY A 25 -1.87 16.83 -8.49
CA GLY A 25 -2.12 17.28 -9.86
C GLY A 25 -3.46 16.79 -10.42
N ALA A 26 -4.06 17.60 -11.31
CA ALA A 26 -5.30 17.23 -11.99
C ALA A 26 -5.07 16.16 -13.06
N ASP A 27 -3.89 16.09 -13.59
CA ASP A 27 -3.38 15.15 -14.59
C ASP A 27 -2.59 13.98 -13.98
N PHE A 28 -2.65 13.81 -12.65
CA PHE A 28 -1.96 12.76 -11.92
C PHE A 28 -2.32 11.36 -12.44
N VAL A 29 -1.31 10.59 -12.78
CA VAL A 29 -1.42 9.19 -13.22
C VAL A 29 -0.78 8.30 -12.15
N TYR A 30 -1.43 7.21 -11.84
CA TYR A 30 -0.94 6.23 -10.86
C TYR A 30 -1.15 4.81 -11.36
N ASP A 31 -0.15 3.96 -11.19
CA ASP A 31 -0.21 2.53 -11.48
C ASP A 31 0.63 1.73 -10.47
N GLU A 32 0.41 0.42 -10.40
CA GLU A 32 1.10 -0.49 -9.50
C GLU A 32 1.55 -1.75 -10.23
N MET A 33 2.77 -2.20 -9.94
CA MET A 33 3.36 -3.39 -10.53
C MET A 33 4.16 -4.18 -9.50
N ILE A 34 4.36 -5.47 -9.78
CA ILE A 34 5.29 -6.32 -9.02
C ILE A 34 6.64 -6.31 -9.74
N ILE A 35 7.71 -5.99 -9.00
CA ILE A 35 9.08 -6.09 -9.48
C ILE A 35 9.52 -7.57 -9.42
N THR A 36 9.84 -8.15 -10.55
CA THR A 36 10.19 -9.58 -10.67
C THR A 36 11.68 -9.83 -10.92
N GLY A 37 12.49 -8.76 -10.91
CA GLY A 37 13.91 -8.82 -11.22
C GLY A 37 14.23 -8.56 -12.70
N ALA A 38 15.51 -8.61 -13.04
CA ALA A 38 16.02 -8.33 -14.38
C ALA A 38 16.34 -9.63 -15.16
N GLY A 39 16.45 -9.49 -16.49
CA GLY A 39 16.86 -10.56 -17.41
C GLY A 39 15.82 -11.68 -17.54
N GLU A 40 16.23 -12.80 -18.14
CA GLU A 40 15.35 -13.94 -18.47
C GLU A 40 14.61 -14.52 -17.25
N LYS A 41 15.26 -14.56 -16.08
CA LYS A 41 14.62 -15.04 -14.85
C LYS A 41 13.50 -14.10 -14.38
N GLY A 42 13.74 -12.79 -14.47
CA GLY A 42 12.73 -11.78 -14.13
C GLY A 42 11.55 -11.83 -15.09
N GLU A 43 11.79 -12.00 -16.38
CA GLU A 43 10.76 -12.17 -17.40
C GLU A 43 9.95 -13.44 -17.19
N ALA A 44 10.58 -14.57 -16.94
CA ALA A 44 9.90 -15.82 -16.62
C ALA A 44 9.01 -15.70 -15.38
N MET A 45 9.50 -15.04 -14.33
CA MET A 45 8.70 -14.76 -13.12
C MET A 45 7.52 -13.81 -13.44
N ALA A 46 7.74 -12.77 -14.25
CA ALA A 46 6.68 -11.84 -14.66
C ALA A 46 5.54 -12.57 -15.40
N ASN A 47 5.91 -13.47 -16.31
CA ASN A 47 4.96 -14.29 -17.04
C ASN A 47 4.19 -15.25 -16.13
N ALA A 48 4.87 -15.86 -15.15
CA ALA A 48 4.25 -16.73 -14.16
C ALA A 48 3.23 -15.95 -13.29
N VAL A 49 3.60 -14.77 -12.79
CA VAL A 49 2.69 -13.89 -12.02
C VAL A 49 1.49 -13.46 -12.86
N ALA A 50 1.71 -13.08 -14.13
CA ALA A 50 0.62 -12.67 -15.03
C ALA A 50 -0.34 -13.81 -15.37
N ALA A 51 0.14 -15.05 -15.38
CA ALA A 51 -0.66 -16.24 -15.64
C ALA A 51 -1.35 -16.80 -14.40
N ASP A 52 -0.97 -16.37 -13.19
CA ASP A 52 -1.53 -16.84 -11.93
C ASP A 52 -2.99 -16.44 -11.79
N LYS A 53 -3.86 -17.44 -11.61
CA LYS A 53 -5.30 -17.31 -11.37
C LYS A 53 -5.72 -17.90 -10.03
N SER A 54 -4.78 -18.12 -9.11
CA SER A 54 -5.02 -18.77 -7.83
C SER A 54 -5.90 -17.93 -6.90
N LEU A 55 -5.94 -16.62 -7.10
CA LEU A 55 -6.78 -15.73 -6.30
C LEU A 55 -8.28 -16.03 -6.58
N GLY A 56 -8.95 -16.58 -5.59
CA GLY A 56 -10.36 -17.01 -5.70
C GLY A 56 -10.57 -18.39 -6.33
N ALA A 57 -9.49 -19.17 -6.58
CA ALA A 57 -9.61 -20.55 -7.05
C ALA A 57 -10.17 -21.48 -5.96
N GLU A 58 -10.83 -22.56 -6.40
CA GLU A 58 -11.26 -23.64 -5.49
C GLU A 58 -10.05 -24.26 -4.78
N GLY A 59 -10.14 -24.44 -3.46
CA GLY A 59 -9.05 -24.99 -2.63
C GLY A 59 -8.24 -23.95 -1.88
N GLY A 60 -8.55 -22.66 -2.01
CA GLY A 60 -8.01 -21.61 -1.15
C GLY A 60 -8.50 -21.70 0.31
N PRO A 61 -7.96 -20.87 1.21
CA PRO A 61 -8.39 -20.83 2.61
C PRO A 61 -9.90 -20.56 2.70
N LYS A 62 -10.58 -21.28 3.58
CA LYS A 62 -12.01 -21.06 3.84
C LYS A 62 -12.23 -19.69 4.52
N PRO A 63 -13.43 -19.12 4.43
CA PRO A 63 -13.77 -17.92 5.20
C PRO A 63 -13.44 -18.09 6.69
N GLY A 64 -12.65 -17.16 7.24
CA GLY A 64 -12.15 -17.22 8.61
C GLY A 64 -10.82 -17.96 8.79
N GLU A 65 -10.32 -18.61 7.76
CA GLU A 65 -8.97 -19.18 7.73
C GLU A 65 -7.97 -18.19 7.12
N GLY A 66 -6.71 -18.29 7.52
CA GLY A 66 -5.63 -17.44 7.01
C GLY A 66 -4.27 -18.01 7.40
N PRO A 67 -3.18 -17.27 7.15
CA PRO A 67 -1.85 -17.70 7.52
C PRO A 67 -1.73 -17.93 9.03
N SER A 68 -0.94 -18.92 9.41
CA SER A 68 -0.61 -19.21 10.80
C SER A 68 0.06 -18.00 11.47
N ARG A 69 0.11 -18.00 12.79
CA ARG A 69 0.82 -16.95 13.53
C ARG A 69 2.29 -16.86 13.11
N ALA A 70 2.97 -17.98 12.94
CA ALA A 70 4.37 -18.02 12.55
C ALA A 70 4.59 -17.41 11.15
N GLU A 71 3.73 -17.72 10.19
CA GLU A 71 3.79 -17.13 8.84
C GLU A 71 3.55 -15.61 8.87
N ARG A 72 2.57 -15.15 9.65
CA ARG A 72 2.33 -13.70 9.80
C ARG A 72 3.51 -12.97 10.45
N GLU A 73 4.17 -13.62 11.42
CA GLU A 73 5.31 -13.05 12.12
C GLU A 73 6.61 -13.10 11.31
N ALA A 74 6.76 -14.06 10.42
CA ALA A 74 7.90 -14.18 9.51
C ALA A 74 7.73 -13.36 8.22
N GLY A 75 6.53 -12.89 7.92
CA GLY A 75 6.23 -12.10 6.73
C GLY A 75 6.85 -10.71 6.79
N PHE A 76 7.05 -10.12 5.62
CA PHE A 76 7.46 -8.73 5.44
C PHE A 76 7.01 -8.25 4.07
N TYR A 77 7.11 -6.97 3.83
CA TYR A 77 6.93 -6.39 2.50
C TYR A 77 7.81 -5.15 2.32
N ASP A 78 8.08 -4.86 1.06
CA ASP A 78 8.83 -3.68 0.63
C ASP A 78 8.14 -3.10 -0.61
N VAL A 79 7.76 -1.83 -0.54
CA VAL A 79 7.07 -1.12 -1.61
C VAL A 79 7.88 0.10 -2.01
N LEU A 80 8.28 0.15 -3.28
CA LEU A 80 8.97 1.29 -3.86
C LEU A 80 7.96 2.17 -4.60
N PHE A 81 7.86 3.43 -4.20
CA PHE A 81 7.12 4.47 -4.91
C PHE A 81 8.09 5.28 -5.78
N LEU A 82 7.75 5.43 -7.04
CA LEU A 82 8.47 6.26 -8.00
C LEU A 82 7.53 7.38 -8.44
N GLY A 83 7.90 8.61 -8.19
CA GLY A 83 7.19 9.80 -8.66
C GLY A 83 8.04 10.55 -9.68
N GLU A 84 7.40 11.06 -10.73
CA GLU A 84 8.01 11.93 -11.73
C GLU A 84 7.04 13.08 -12.05
N ASN A 85 7.53 14.29 -12.13
CA ASN A 85 6.75 15.47 -12.52
C ASN A 85 7.00 15.83 -14.01
N ALA A 86 6.23 16.78 -14.52
CA ALA A 86 6.36 17.23 -15.91
C ALA A 86 7.72 17.89 -16.22
N ALA A 87 8.47 18.33 -15.23
CA ALA A 87 9.83 18.85 -15.38
C ALA A 87 10.90 17.76 -15.44
N GLY A 88 10.51 16.50 -15.18
CA GLY A 88 11.44 15.36 -15.13
C GLY A 88 12.09 15.17 -13.76
N ASP A 89 11.68 15.92 -12.73
CA ASP A 89 12.16 15.67 -11.38
C ASP A 89 11.60 14.36 -10.86
N ARG A 90 12.45 13.59 -10.20
CA ARG A 90 12.12 12.25 -9.69
C ARG A 90 12.23 12.18 -8.19
N LEU A 91 11.32 11.43 -7.60
CA LEU A 91 11.32 11.10 -6.18
C LEU A 91 11.16 9.60 -6.00
N ARG A 92 11.94 9.03 -5.08
CA ARG A 92 11.80 7.63 -4.66
C ARG A 92 11.45 7.59 -3.19
N VAL A 93 10.44 6.79 -2.85
CA VAL A 93 10.04 6.55 -1.45
C VAL A 93 9.91 5.07 -1.22
N GLY A 94 10.63 4.54 -0.23
CA GLY A 94 10.51 3.18 0.26
C GLY A 94 9.52 3.10 1.41
N VAL A 95 8.65 2.09 1.40
CA VAL A 95 7.77 1.75 2.52
C VAL A 95 7.91 0.28 2.83
N THR A 96 8.34 -0.04 4.06
CA THR A 96 8.48 -1.44 4.49
C THR A 96 7.57 -1.75 5.66
N GLY A 97 7.22 -3.03 5.81
CA GLY A 97 6.49 -3.54 6.96
C GLY A 97 7.10 -4.83 7.50
N ASP A 98 7.04 -5.00 8.81
CA ASP A 98 7.67 -6.06 9.59
C ASP A 98 6.84 -7.33 9.76
N ARG A 99 5.70 -7.44 9.07
CA ARG A 99 4.74 -8.55 9.14
C ARG A 99 4.17 -8.83 7.75
N ASP A 100 3.50 -9.96 7.60
CA ASP A 100 2.77 -10.24 6.36
C ASP A 100 1.79 -9.11 6.00
N PRO A 101 1.69 -8.73 4.72
CA PRO A 101 0.86 -7.60 4.31
C PRO A 101 -0.65 -7.89 4.42
N GLY A 102 -1.06 -9.15 4.38
CA GLY A 102 -2.47 -9.53 4.32
C GLY A 102 -3.20 -9.41 5.66
N TYR A 103 -2.58 -9.86 6.72
CA TYR A 103 -3.20 -9.94 8.05
C TYR A 103 -2.35 -9.31 9.14
N GLY A 104 -1.07 -9.66 9.23
CA GLY A 104 -0.20 -9.23 10.33
C GLY A 104 0.00 -7.72 10.36
N SER A 105 0.42 -7.13 9.27
CA SER A 105 0.61 -5.68 9.15
C SER A 105 -0.73 -4.94 9.07
N THR A 106 -1.69 -5.45 8.29
CA THR A 106 -3.00 -4.81 8.11
C THR A 106 -3.76 -4.67 9.42
N SER A 107 -3.71 -5.66 10.33
CA SER A 107 -4.36 -5.56 11.63
C SER A 107 -3.78 -4.46 12.50
N LYS A 108 -2.46 -4.25 12.47
CA LYS A 108 -1.80 -3.13 13.15
C LYS A 108 -2.18 -1.78 12.52
N MET A 109 -2.15 -1.71 11.19
CA MET A 109 -2.48 -0.47 10.46
C MET A 109 -3.91 -0.01 10.71
N ILE A 110 -4.90 -0.91 10.67
CA ILE A 110 -6.30 -0.55 10.91
C ILE A 110 -6.54 -0.13 12.36
N THR A 111 -5.86 -0.76 13.31
CA THR A 111 -5.92 -0.37 14.73
C THR A 111 -5.37 1.05 14.91
N GLU A 112 -4.19 1.34 14.37
CA GLU A 112 -3.61 2.67 14.46
C GLU A 112 -4.42 3.73 13.71
N ALA A 113 -5.06 3.37 12.61
CA ALA A 113 -5.97 4.26 11.90
C ALA A 113 -7.19 4.61 12.76
N ALA A 114 -7.80 3.62 13.44
CA ALA A 114 -8.92 3.85 14.33
C ALA A 114 -8.53 4.75 15.52
N VAL A 115 -7.38 4.50 16.15
CA VAL A 115 -6.87 5.34 17.24
C VAL A 115 -6.53 6.74 16.76
N CYS A 116 -5.93 6.89 15.57
CA CYS A 116 -5.66 8.18 14.96
C CYS A 116 -6.93 9.02 14.76
N LEU A 117 -7.97 8.40 14.21
CA LEU A 117 -9.26 9.08 14.03
C LEU A 117 -9.85 9.56 15.35
N LEU A 118 -9.78 8.75 16.41
CA LEU A 118 -10.33 9.08 17.71
C LEU A 118 -9.56 10.18 18.45
N GLN A 119 -8.24 10.15 18.34
CA GLN A 119 -7.38 10.97 19.20
C GLN A 119 -6.82 12.23 18.52
N GLU A 120 -6.64 12.17 17.19
CA GLU A 120 -5.87 13.19 16.48
C GLU A 120 -6.64 13.88 15.34
N CYS A 121 -7.88 13.42 15.01
CA CYS A 121 -8.62 13.89 13.86
C CYS A 121 -9.97 14.53 14.21
N ALA A 122 -10.06 15.19 15.37
CA ALA A 122 -11.27 15.88 15.78
C ALA A 122 -11.70 17.02 14.83
N ASP A 123 -10.76 17.52 14.03
CA ASP A 123 -10.93 18.52 12.99
C ASP A 123 -11.41 17.96 11.63
N THR A 124 -11.40 16.63 11.46
CA THR A 124 -11.88 16.01 10.23
C THR A 124 -13.41 16.05 10.19
N PRO A 125 -14.01 16.69 9.19
CA PRO A 125 -15.46 16.78 9.09
C PRO A 125 -16.09 15.42 8.80
N GLY A 126 -17.38 15.26 9.15
CA GLY A 126 -18.14 14.06 8.77
C GLY A 126 -18.16 13.85 7.26
N GLY A 127 -18.09 12.59 6.82
CA GLY A 127 -18.06 12.25 5.39
C GLY A 127 -17.46 10.90 5.11
N ILE A 128 -17.22 10.62 3.83
CA ILE A 128 -16.56 9.40 3.35
C ILE A 128 -15.17 9.79 2.87
N TRP A 129 -14.17 9.43 3.64
CA TRP A 129 -12.76 9.78 3.45
C TRP A 129 -11.91 8.56 3.16
N THR A 130 -10.77 8.76 2.51
CA THR A 130 -9.68 7.78 2.48
C THR A 130 -8.74 8.01 3.68
N PRO A 131 -7.96 7.02 4.13
CA PRO A 131 -7.00 7.21 5.21
C PRO A 131 -6.05 8.39 4.97
N ALA A 132 -5.54 8.55 3.75
CA ALA A 132 -4.64 9.64 3.39
C ALA A 132 -5.32 11.01 3.53
N SER A 133 -6.56 11.16 3.06
CA SER A 133 -7.27 12.43 3.11
C SER A 133 -7.83 12.78 4.48
N ALA A 134 -8.16 11.79 5.31
CA ALA A 134 -8.68 12.01 6.67
C ALA A 134 -7.56 12.28 7.70
N MET A 135 -6.45 11.56 7.59
CA MET A 135 -5.43 11.48 8.65
C MET A 135 -4.05 12.01 8.22
N GLY A 136 -3.70 11.87 6.93
CA GLY A 136 -2.45 12.35 6.37
C GLY A 136 -1.22 11.89 7.18
N MET A 137 -0.31 12.82 7.45
CA MET A 137 0.94 12.57 8.19
C MET A 137 0.73 12.16 9.66
N ARG A 138 -0.46 12.39 10.23
CA ARG A 138 -0.79 11.89 11.59
C ARG A 138 -0.72 10.36 11.60
N LEU A 139 -1.40 9.73 10.64
CA LEU A 139 -1.38 8.27 10.51
C LEU A 139 0.03 7.75 10.20
N THR A 140 0.77 8.38 9.26
CA THR A 140 2.14 7.97 8.93
C THR A 140 3.04 7.89 10.16
N ARG A 141 3.02 8.93 11.02
CA ARG A 141 3.80 8.95 12.27
C ARG A 141 3.41 7.81 13.23
N ARG A 142 2.11 7.53 13.36
CA ARG A 142 1.62 6.43 14.18
C ARG A 142 2.05 5.06 13.64
N LEU A 143 1.95 4.86 12.35
CA LEU A 143 2.36 3.62 11.69
C LEU A 143 3.85 3.32 11.90
N GLN A 144 4.70 4.36 11.85
CA GLN A 144 6.12 4.22 12.18
C GLN A 144 6.35 3.91 13.67
N ALA A 145 5.63 4.59 14.54
CA ALA A 145 5.85 4.45 15.99
C ALA A 145 5.32 3.12 16.55
N SER A 146 4.23 2.58 16.02
CA SER A 146 3.46 1.51 16.68
C SER A 146 3.08 0.34 15.78
N ALA A 147 3.14 0.46 14.46
CA ALA A 147 2.71 -0.59 13.54
C ALA A 147 3.85 -1.34 12.86
N GLY A 148 5.11 -0.98 13.11
CA GLY A 148 6.28 -1.63 12.50
C GLY A 148 6.50 -1.27 11.03
N LEU A 149 5.97 -0.13 10.58
CA LEU A 149 6.26 0.38 9.25
C LEU A 149 7.44 1.34 9.26
N SER A 150 8.18 1.39 8.16
CA SER A 150 9.12 2.47 7.89
C SER A 150 8.77 3.20 6.60
N PHE A 151 9.09 4.48 6.56
CA PHE A 151 8.92 5.34 5.38
C PHE A 151 10.25 6.08 5.17
N SER A 152 10.86 5.91 4.02
CA SER A 152 12.15 6.53 3.68
C SER A 152 12.06 7.24 2.35
N VAL A 153 12.59 8.47 2.30
CA VAL A 153 12.85 9.14 1.02
C VAL A 153 14.24 8.72 0.57
N GLU A 154 14.33 8.14 -0.59
CA GLU A 154 15.58 7.71 -1.18
C GLU A 154 16.12 8.78 -2.12
N PRO A 155 17.46 8.94 -2.22
CA PRO A 155 18.06 9.78 -3.25
C PRO A 155 17.63 9.30 -4.64
N ALA A 156 17.32 10.23 -5.52
CA ALA A 156 16.98 9.94 -6.91
C ALA A 156 18.21 9.49 -7.72
#